data_209988c8fe7c122f4e10d2ce8b8816eb
#
_entry.id   209988c8fe7c122f4e10d2ce8b8816eb
#
_cell.length_a   1.000
_cell.length_b   1.000
_cell.length_c   1.000
_cell.angle_alpha   90.00
_cell.angle_beta   90.00
_cell.angle_gamma   90.00
#
_symmetry.space_group_name_H-M   'P 1'
#
loop_
_entity.id
_entity.type
_entity.pdbx_description
1 polymer ?
#
loop_
_entity_poly.entity_id
_entity_poly.type
_entity_poly.pdbx_seq_one_letter_code
_entity_poly.pdbx_strand_id
1 'polypeptide(L)'
;MGARLKLLSGEEVYKMTGKTIAIKSHDGGTFGAYMAVPASGSGPGLVVLQEIFGVNGHLRAVADRWAENGYVVLAPDLFWRLKPGVELGFSPEDVQIARDYGNRFDDENGVKDIGAAIAALRSEPPFKGKVGAIGYCMGGRLAFLAGARLGIDAAICYYPTRLENFLDEAESVRCPIMFHFGGKDGAVPPESREKIRAAFNSHDEAEFYVYGDAGHAFNNDRRESYDPFAAQLARSRSIGFLRGALGPRYDLSALWDNHTAQEFNNRDVDATMASMTTDAYVNHVPTMTGGYGFEELRRFYDIHFIPRLPADTRIVPISRTVGPDRVVDEMLFCFTHTCEIDFMVPGIAPTGKYVEVPLVAIVEFRGDKIYNEHIYWDQASMLLQLGVLDPQGLPIAGIETAKKLKQG
;
A
#
# COMPACT_ATOMS: atom_id res chain seq x y z
N MET A 1 -17.83 -2.17 -31.26
CA MET A 1 -19.01 -1.88 -30.41
C MET A 1 -18.49 -1.46 -29.05
N GLY A 2 -18.61 -0.18 -28.70
CA GLY A 2 -17.92 0.42 -27.55
C GLY A 2 -18.54 0.02 -26.21
N ALA A 3 -17.83 -0.78 -25.45
CA ALA A 3 -18.06 -0.90 -24.03
C ALA A 3 -17.48 0.37 -23.36
N ARG A 4 -18.35 1.26 -22.88
CA ARG A 4 -17.95 2.37 -22.02
C ARG A 4 -17.29 1.79 -20.76
N LEU A 5 -16.00 2.11 -20.54
CA LEU A 5 -15.39 1.97 -19.22
C LEU A 5 -16.32 2.69 -18.22
N LYS A 6 -17.00 1.94 -17.38
CA LYS A 6 -17.45 2.45 -16.09
C LYS A 6 -16.21 2.64 -15.28
N LEU A 7 -15.75 3.88 -15.14
CA LEU A 7 -14.96 4.29 -14.00
C LEU A 7 -15.79 3.86 -12.77
N LEU A 8 -15.32 2.87 -12.05
CA LEU A 8 -15.93 2.41 -10.81
C LEU A 8 -15.90 3.60 -9.86
N SER A 9 -17.09 4.19 -9.64
CA SER A 9 -17.33 5.09 -8.54
C SER A 9 -17.07 4.28 -7.27
N GLY A 10 -16.00 4.64 -6.54
CA GLY A 10 -15.48 3.92 -5.39
C GLY A 10 -16.43 3.88 -4.19
N GLU A 11 -17.44 3.07 -4.27
CA GLU A 11 -18.22 2.55 -3.16
C GLU A 11 -18.08 1.02 -3.11
N GLU A 12 -16.88 0.50 -3.21
CA GLU A 12 -16.63 -0.78 -2.57
C GLU A 12 -16.64 -0.52 -1.06
N VAL A 13 -17.67 -1.02 -0.42
CA VAL A 13 -17.77 -1.07 1.05
C VAL A 13 -16.59 -1.92 1.52
N TYR A 14 -15.46 -1.26 1.83
CA TYR A 14 -14.30 -1.92 2.43
C TYR A 14 -14.80 -2.66 3.68
N LYS A 15 -14.75 -3.98 3.66
CA LYS A 15 -15.26 -4.81 4.76
C LYS A 15 -14.29 -4.67 5.94
N MET A 16 -14.63 -3.79 6.88
CA MET A 16 -13.86 -3.60 8.10
C MET A 16 -13.75 -4.93 8.85
N THR A 17 -12.52 -5.33 9.15
CA THR A 17 -12.20 -6.61 9.78
C THR A 17 -11.89 -6.48 11.27
N GLY A 18 -11.64 -5.26 11.74
CA GLY A 18 -11.29 -4.97 13.12
C GLY A 18 -12.49 -4.92 14.08
N LYS A 19 -12.18 -4.83 15.35
CA LYS A 19 -13.14 -4.70 16.47
C LYS A 19 -12.81 -3.49 17.33
N THR A 20 -13.81 -2.95 18.03
CA THR A 20 -13.58 -1.93 19.05
C THR A 20 -13.26 -2.59 20.38
N ILE A 21 -12.20 -2.11 21.03
CA ILE A 21 -11.82 -2.50 22.40
C ILE A 21 -11.88 -1.29 23.33
N ALA A 22 -12.01 -1.53 24.64
CA ALA A 22 -12.00 -0.48 25.66
C ALA A 22 -10.63 -0.40 26.33
N ILE A 23 -10.10 0.80 26.48
CA ILE A 23 -8.80 1.07 27.09
C ILE A 23 -8.99 1.95 28.33
N LYS A 24 -8.32 1.57 29.43
CA LYS A 24 -8.27 2.41 30.62
C LYS A 24 -7.24 3.52 30.43
N SER A 25 -7.68 4.76 30.60
CA SER A 25 -6.80 5.94 30.61
C SER A 25 -5.97 6.02 31.88
N HIS A 26 -4.89 6.81 31.85
CA HIS A 26 -3.99 7.09 32.96
C HIS A 26 -4.68 7.70 34.21
N ASP A 27 -5.81 8.38 34.03
CA ASP A 27 -6.58 9.04 35.07
C ASP A 27 -7.84 8.28 35.53
N GLY A 28 -7.98 7.01 35.09
CA GLY A 28 -9.09 6.12 35.46
C GLY A 28 -10.30 6.16 34.53
N GLY A 29 -10.32 7.05 33.54
CA GLY A 29 -11.33 7.04 32.46
C GLY A 29 -11.21 5.83 31.54
N THR A 30 -12.19 5.66 30.65
CA THR A 30 -12.17 4.57 29.66
C THR A 30 -12.54 5.13 28.30
N PHE A 31 -11.78 4.78 27.27
CA PHE A 31 -12.01 5.19 25.89
C PHE A 31 -11.96 4.01 24.92
N GLY A 32 -12.57 4.17 23.74
CA GLY A 32 -12.58 3.18 22.69
C GLY A 32 -11.32 3.23 21.83
N ALA A 33 -10.95 2.09 21.26
CA ALA A 33 -9.97 2.02 20.18
C ALA A 33 -10.39 0.97 19.15
N TYR A 34 -10.19 1.26 17.88
CA TYR A 34 -10.36 0.27 16.81
C TYR A 34 -9.10 -0.57 16.70
N MET A 35 -9.25 -1.88 16.78
CA MET A 35 -8.16 -2.84 16.70
C MET A 35 -8.32 -3.73 15.46
N ALA A 36 -7.28 -3.80 14.63
CA ALA A 36 -7.18 -4.72 13.50
C ALA A 36 -5.99 -5.67 13.68
N VAL A 37 -6.17 -6.94 13.30
CA VAL A 37 -5.17 -8.00 13.46
C VAL A 37 -4.84 -8.59 12.10
N PRO A 38 -3.56 -8.83 11.77
CA PRO A 38 -3.17 -9.42 10.50
C PRO A 38 -3.70 -10.85 10.35
N ALA A 39 -3.86 -11.30 9.11
CA ALA A 39 -4.32 -12.66 8.81
C ALA A 39 -3.42 -13.76 9.39
N SER A 40 -2.13 -13.46 9.61
CA SER A 40 -1.18 -14.32 10.33
C SER A 40 -1.51 -14.53 11.82
N GLY A 41 -2.46 -13.75 12.36
CA GLY A 41 -2.89 -13.81 13.76
C GLY A 41 -1.97 -13.09 14.74
N SER A 42 -0.79 -12.63 14.33
CA SER A 42 0.13 -11.90 15.21
C SER A 42 1.14 -11.06 14.42
N GLY A 43 1.73 -10.03 15.07
CA GLY A 43 2.73 -9.17 14.46
C GLY A 43 3.22 -8.06 15.38
N PRO A 44 4.14 -7.21 14.92
CA PRO A 44 4.53 -5.99 15.62
C PRO A 44 3.35 -5.02 15.73
N GLY A 45 3.38 -4.15 16.74
CA GLY A 45 2.32 -3.20 17.02
C GLY A 45 2.47 -1.91 16.20
N LEU A 46 1.34 -1.36 15.78
CA LEU A 46 1.28 -0.04 15.14
C LEU A 46 0.10 0.76 15.68
N VAL A 47 0.37 1.90 16.32
CA VAL A 47 -0.68 2.83 16.73
C VAL A 47 -0.94 3.82 15.61
N VAL A 48 -2.18 3.87 15.12
CA VAL A 48 -2.61 4.77 14.02
C VAL A 48 -3.35 5.96 14.63
N LEU A 49 -2.78 7.15 14.47
CA LEU A 49 -3.25 8.37 15.12
C LEU A 49 -4.05 9.25 14.17
N GLN A 50 -5.24 9.60 14.61
CA GLN A 50 -6.29 10.27 13.84
C GLN A 50 -5.93 11.68 13.38
N GLU A 51 -6.55 12.11 12.28
CA GLU A 51 -6.75 13.51 11.95
C GLU A 51 -7.78 14.13 12.92
N ILE A 52 -8.23 15.35 12.65
CA ILE A 52 -9.25 16.02 13.47
C ILE A 52 -10.69 15.47 13.28
N PHE A 53 -10.87 14.37 12.57
CA PHE A 53 -12.18 13.79 12.24
C PHE A 53 -12.58 12.59 13.11
N GLY A 54 -11.75 12.23 14.10
CA GLY A 54 -11.98 11.07 14.96
C GLY A 54 -11.62 9.73 14.27
N VAL A 55 -12.02 8.61 14.90
CA VAL A 55 -11.79 7.27 14.39
C VAL A 55 -12.91 6.90 13.40
N ASN A 56 -13.00 7.65 12.30
CA ASN A 56 -14.02 7.48 11.28
C ASN A 56 -13.73 6.30 10.34
N GLY A 57 -14.64 6.05 9.36
CA GLY A 57 -14.51 4.95 8.41
C GLY A 57 -13.21 4.98 7.60
N HIS A 58 -12.69 6.17 7.24
CA HIS A 58 -11.40 6.29 6.56
C HIS A 58 -10.24 5.81 7.45
N LEU A 59 -10.17 6.25 8.71
CA LEU A 59 -9.08 5.86 9.61
C LEU A 59 -9.12 4.37 9.94
N ARG A 60 -10.33 3.78 10.09
CA ARG A 60 -10.47 2.33 10.26
C ARG A 60 -9.98 1.55 9.04
N ALA A 61 -10.30 2.01 7.83
CA ALA A 61 -9.78 1.41 6.59
C ALA A 61 -8.24 1.53 6.49
N VAL A 62 -7.66 2.63 6.95
CA VAL A 62 -6.20 2.78 7.07
C VAL A 62 -5.62 1.76 8.06
N ALA A 63 -6.26 1.56 9.21
CA ALA A 63 -5.84 0.56 10.20
C ALA A 63 -5.88 -0.86 9.64
N ASP A 64 -6.95 -1.22 8.93
CA ASP A 64 -7.08 -2.53 8.29
C ASP A 64 -6.00 -2.75 7.21
N ARG A 65 -5.70 -1.74 6.38
CA ARG A 65 -4.61 -1.80 5.38
C ARG A 65 -3.23 -2.00 6.03
N TRP A 66 -2.98 -1.44 7.21
CA TRP A 66 -1.76 -1.72 7.95
C TRP A 66 -1.76 -3.13 8.55
N ALA A 67 -2.90 -3.65 8.96
CA ALA A 67 -3.02 -5.04 9.41
C ALA A 67 -2.75 -6.03 8.26
N GLU A 68 -3.21 -5.77 7.04
CA GLU A 68 -2.85 -6.54 5.84
C GLU A 68 -1.32 -6.56 5.59
N ASN A 69 -0.60 -5.51 6.02
CA ASN A 69 0.85 -5.45 5.95
C ASN A 69 1.57 -6.15 7.11
N GLY A 70 0.83 -6.85 7.98
CA GLY A 70 1.39 -7.72 9.02
C GLY A 70 1.47 -7.08 10.41
N TYR A 71 0.85 -5.91 10.64
CA TYR A 71 0.86 -5.23 11.94
C TYR A 71 -0.40 -5.54 12.76
N VAL A 72 -0.24 -5.63 14.08
CA VAL A 72 -1.36 -5.54 15.02
C VAL A 72 -1.61 -4.05 15.26
N VAL A 73 -2.73 -3.55 14.76
CA VAL A 73 -3.00 -2.11 14.67
C VAL A 73 -4.01 -1.68 15.71
N LEU A 74 -3.77 -0.51 16.31
CA LEU A 74 -4.67 0.11 17.26
C LEU A 74 -4.88 1.59 16.90
N ALA A 75 -6.12 1.99 16.64
CA ALA A 75 -6.50 3.39 16.43
C ALA A 75 -7.34 3.90 17.62
N PRO A 76 -6.74 4.61 18.59
CA PRO A 76 -7.43 5.11 19.77
C PRO A 76 -8.33 6.31 19.45
N ASP A 77 -9.51 6.39 20.11
CA ASP A 77 -10.36 7.57 20.09
C ASP A 77 -9.73 8.65 20.99
N LEU A 78 -8.97 9.57 20.39
CA LEU A 78 -8.29 10.62 21.13
C LEU A 78 -9.20 11.80 21.48
N PHE A 79 -10.40 11.87 20.91
CA PHE A 79 -11.37 12.91 21.24
C PHE A 79 -12.32 12.55 22.39
N TRP A 80 -12.20 11.35 22.96
CA TRP A 80 -13.11 10.84 23.98
C TRP A 80 -13.32 11.78 25.17
N ARG A 81 -12.32 12.59 25.53
CA ARG A 81 -12.42 13.58 26.63
C ARG A 81 -13.31 14.77 26.28
N LEU A 82 -13.47 15.08 24.98
CA LEU A 82 -14.36 16.12 24.47
C LEU A 82 -15.73 15.53 24.14
N LYS A 83 -15.73 14.43 23.40
CA LYS A 83 -16.91 13.64 23.02
C LYS A 83 -16.48 12.24 22.61
N PRO A 84 -16.91 11.19 23.32
CA PRO A 84 -16.63 9.81 22.93
C PRO A 84 -17.23 9.47 21.56
N GLY A 85 -16.51 8.67 20.76
CA GLY A 85 -17.00 8.13 19.50
C GLY A 85 -17.20 9.19 18.40
N VAL A 86 -16.32 10.17 18.31
CA VAL A 86 -16.35 11.16 17.22
C VAL A 86 -15.99 10.48 15.92
N GLU A 87 -16.92 10.51 14.95
CA GLU A 87 -16.77 10.02 13.60
C GLU A 87 -17.35 11.05 12.61
N LEU A 88 -16.51 11.99 12.19
CA LEU A 88 -16.92 13.05 11.27
C LEU A 88 -16.58 12.70 9.82
N GLY A 89 -17.43 13.15 8.91
CA GLY A 89 -17.16 13.17 7.47
C GLY A 89 -16.30 14.36 7.06
N PHE A 90 -16.40 14.73 5.78
CA PHE A 90 -15.61 15.81 5.18
C PHE A 90 -16.48 16.93 4.59
N SER A 91 -17.77 16.99 4.98
CA SER A 91 -18.64 18.12 4.63
C SER A 91 -18.11 19.43 5.25
N PRO A 92 -18.46 20.61 4.72
CA PRO A 92 -18.08 21.89 5.32
C PRO A 92 -18.47 21.99 6.79
N GLU A 93 -19.63 21.47 7.16
CA GLU A 93 -20.15 21.44 8.55
C GLU A 93 -19.29 20.55 9.44
N ASP A 94 -18.96 19.32 8.96
CA ASP A 94 -18.10 18.40 9.69
C ASP A 94 -16.68 18.97 9.88
N VAL A 95 -16.14 19.63 8.84
CA VAL A 95 -14.83 20.29 8.92
C VAL A 95 -14.82 21.40 9.97
N GLN A 96 -15.91 22.16 10.12
CA GLN A 96 -16.00 23.18 11.15
C GLN A 96 -16.02 22.57 12.55
N ILE A 97 -16.79 21.50 12.76
CA ILE A 97 -16.84 20.75 14.04
C ILE A 97 -15.48 20.14 14.35
N ALA A 98 -14.83 19.52 13.33
CA ALA A 98 -13.51 18.91 13.46
C ALA A 98 -12.45 19.94 13.88
N ARG A 99 -12.49 21.15 13.31
CA ARG A 99 -11.61 22.26 13.72
C ARG A 99 -11.82 22.68 15.15
N ASP A 100 -13.07 22.74 15.63
CA ASP A 100 -13.36 23.04 17.05
C ASP A 100 -12.74 21.99 17.96
N TYR A 101 -12.94 20.69 17.67
CA TYR A 101 -12.31 19.62 18.45
C TYR A 101 -10.78 19.69 18.40
N GLY A 102 -10.18 19.89 17.23
CA GLY A 102 -8.72 20.02 17.08
C GLY A 102 -8.13 21.24 17.81
N ASN A 103 -8.89 22.34 17.96
CA ASN A 103 -8.46 23.52 18.70
C ASN A 103 -8.57 23.32 20.21
N ARG A 104 -9.51 22.52 20.68
CA ARG A 104 -9.76 22.20 22.09
C ARG A 104 -8.98 20.99 22.58
N PHE A 105 -8.31 20.28 21.68
CA PHE A 105 -7.55 19.09 22.00
C PHE A 105 -6.34 19.43 22.88
N ASP A 106 -6.19 18.68 23.96
CA ASP A 106 -5.07 18.78 24.89
C ASP A 106 -4.01 17.74 24.54
N ASP A 107 -2.89 18.19 23.97
CA ASP A 107 -1.79 17.34 23.54
C ASP A 107 -1.17 16.54 24.70
N GLU A 108 -1.09 17.11 25.92
CA GLU A 108 -0.53 16.44 27.08
C GLU A 108 -1.36 15.22 27.51
N ASN A 109 -2.67 15.39 27.61
CA ASN A 109 -3.57 14.28 27.90
C ASN A 109 -3.64 13.30 26.72
N GLY A 110 -3.59 13.81 25.49
CA GLY A 110 -3.56 12.99 24.29
C GLY A 110 -2.36 12.03 24.26
N VAL A 111 -1.16 12.51 24.57
CA VAL A 111 0.05 11.67 24.63
C VAL A 111 -0.04 10.63 25.74
N LYS A 112 -0.59 10.99 26.92
CA LYS A 112 -0.82 10.01 27.99
C LYS A 112 -1.81 8.93 27.61
N ASP A 113 -2.88 9.28 26.87
CA ASP A 113 -3.85 8.32 26.35
C ASP A 113 -3.24 7.42 25.25
N ILE A 114 -2.34 7.96 24.41
CA ILE A 114 -1.54 7.15 23.47
C ILE A 114 -0.64 6.18 24.23
N GLY A 115 -0.03 6.61 25.34
CA GLY A 115 0.75 5.73 26.21
C GLY A 115 -0.09 4.58 26.78
N ALA A 116 -1.33 4.86 27.22
CA ALA A 116 -2.28 3.86 27.67
C ALA A 116 -2.67 2.89 26.52
N ALA A 117 -2.87 3.41 25.30
CA ALA A 117 -3.14 2.60 24.12
C ALA A 117 -1.97 1.68 23.76
N ILE A 118 -0.73 2.16 23.83
CA ILE A 118 0.47 1.36 23.62
C ILE A 118 0.59 0.24 24.69
N ALA A 119 0.33 0.56 25.95
CA ALA A 119 0.34 -0.44 27.02
C ALA A 119 -0.74 -1.52 26.81
N ALA A 120 -1.95 -1.11 26.40
CA ALA A 120 -3.03 -2.03 26.04
C ALA A 120 -2.64 -2.94 24.86
N LEU A 121 -2.09 -2.35 23.79
CA LEU A 121 -1.63 -3.08 22.61
C LEU A 121 -0.58 -4.14 22.98
N ARG A 122 0.38 -3.78 23.83
CA ARG A 122 1.43 -4.70 24.32
C ARG A 122 0.87 -5.86 25.16
N SER A 123 -0.32 -5.70 25.72
CA SER A 123 -1.01 -6.73 26.52
C SER A 123 -1.88 -7.67 25.65
N GLU A 124 -2.17 -7.29 24.42
CA GLU A 124 -2.99 -8.10 23.52
C GLU A 124 -2.23 -9.33 23.02
N PRO A 125 -2.83 -10.53 23.04
CA PRO A 125 -2.15 -11.77 22.64
C PRO A 125 -1.55 -11.76 21.20
N PRO A 126 -2.16 -11.09 20.21
CA PRO A 126 -1.59 -10.97 18.88
C PRO A 126 -0.30 -10.15 18.79
N PHE A 127 -0.05 -9.24 19.74
CA PHE A 127 1.14 -8.39 19.71
C PHE A 127 2.42 -9.20 19.91
N LYS A 128 3.42 -8.95 19.05
CA LYS A 128 4.76 -9.54 19.14
C LYS A 128 5.85 -8.53 18.79
N GLY A 129 6.80 -8.34 19.67
CA GLY A 129 8.02 -7.59 19.39
C GLY A 129 7.90 -6.09 19.65
N LYS A 130 8.12 -5.28 18.63
CA LYS A 130 8.25 -3.83 18.67
C LYS A 130 6.93 -3.10 18.41
N VAL A 131 6.86 -1.80 18.78
CA VAL A 131 5.69 -0.95 18.54
C VAL A 131 6.10 0.37 17.91
N GLY A 132 5.39 0.79 16.86
CA GLY A 132 5.53 2.09 16.22
C GLY A 132 4.26 2.93 16.31
N ALA A 133 4.37 4.19 15.92
CA ALA A 133 3.23 5.09 15.73
C ALA A 133 3.27 5.71 14.33
N ILE A 134 2.11 5.82 13.71
CA ILE A 134 1.90 6.56 12.47
C ILE A 134 0.72 7.50 12.66
N GLY A 135 0.86 8.75 12.25
CA GLY A 135 -0.19 9.71 12.45
C GLY A 135 -0.34 10.70 11.30
N TYR A 136 -1.55 11.22 11.16
CA TYR A 136 -1.96 12.10 10.07
C TYR A 136 -2.42 13.45 10.60
N CYS A 137 -1.97 14.57 10.05
CA CYS A 137 -2.33 15.93 10.46
C CYS A 137 -2.02 16.17 11.97
N MET A 138 -3.03 16.35 12.81
CA MET A 138 -2.91 16.36 14.27
C MET A 138 -2.20 15.10 14.78
N GLY A 139 -2.61 13.94 14.28
CA GLY A 139 -1.97 12.65 14.62
C GLY A 139 -0.50 12.57 14.21
N GLY A 140 -0.09 13.27 13.16
CA GLY A 140 1.33 13.36 12.76
C GLY A 140 2.18 14.05 13.84
N ARG A 141 1.69 15.14 14.43
CA ARG A 141 2.30 15.78 15.58
C ARG A 141 2.34 14.85 16.79
N LEU A 142 1.25 14.12 17.03
CA LEU A 142 1.16 13.18 18.15
C LEU A 142 2.09 11.96 17.97
N ALA A 143 2.34 11.51 16.73
CA ALA A 143 3.32 10.48 16.46
C ALA A 143 4.75 10.93 16.81
N PHE A 144 5.10 12.18 16.50
CA PHE A 144 6.35 12.78 16.94
C PHE A 144 6.45 12.82 18.47
N LEU A 145 5.41 13.32 19.16
CA LEU A 145 5.38 13.37 20.63
C LEU A 145 5.44 11.98 21.28
N ALA A 146 4.83 10.97 20.65
CA ALA A 146 4.98 9.57 21.07
C ALA A 146 6.44 9.09 20.94
N GLY A 147 7.13 9.44 19.85
CA GLY A 147 8.57 9.16 19.68
C GLY A 147 9.45 9.85 20.72
N ALA A 148 9.11 11.08 21.10
CA ALA A 148 9.87 11.84 22.09
C ALA A 148 9.63 11.37 23.54
N ARG A 149 8.41 10.91 23.86
CA ARG A 149 7.96 10.75 25.26
C ARG A 149 7.61 9.32 25.68
N LEU A 150 7.31 8.40 24.75
CA LEU A 150 6.68 7.10 25.07
C LEU A 150 7.54 5.86 24.79
N GLY A 151 8.78 6.01 24.33
CA GLY A 151 9.69 4.88 24.09
C GLY A 151 9.14 3.89 23.09
N ILE A 152 8.63 4.37 21.94
CA ILE A 152 8.28 3.57 20.78
C ILE A 152 9.50 3.29 19.89
N ASP A 153 9.39 2.31 19.00
CA ASP A 153 10.51 1.83 18.16
C ASP A 153 10.55 2.48 16.77
N ALA A 154 9.52 3.22 16.37
CA ALA A 154 9.47 3.99 15.12
C ALA A 154 8.32 5.00 15.13
N ALA A 155 8.50 6.16 14.47
CA ALA A 155 7.45 7.17 14.31
C ALA A 155 7.33 7.61 12.86
N ILE A 156 6.09 7.76 12.35
CA ILE A 156 5.81 8.34 11.02
C ILE A 156 4.80 9.47 11.14
N CYS A 157 5.18 10.63 10.61
CA CYS A 157 4.45 11.88 10.73
C CYS A 157 4.00 12.36 9.34
N TYR A 158 2.73 12.15 9.00
CA TYR A 158 2.14 12.68 7.76
C TYR A 158 1.61 14.09 7.98
N TYR A 159 2.11 15.05 7.21
CA TYR A 159 1.72 16.47 7.23
C TYR A 159 1.38 16.99 8.64
N PRO A 160 2.34 16.87 9.60
CA PRO A 160 2.10 17.15 11.01
C PRO A 160 1.83 18.64 11.24
N THR A 161 0.61 18.98 11.67
CA THR A 161 0.24 20.37 11.97
C THR A 161 0.68 20.81 13.34
N ARG A 162 1.14 22.06 13.48
CA ARG A 162 1.56 22.70 14.76
C ARG A 162 2.71 21.95 15.46
N LEU A 163 3.48 21.14 14.73
CA LEU A 163 4.61 20.41 15.31
C LEU A 163 5.73 21.39 15.74
N GLU A 164 5.83 22.51 15.06
CA GLU A 164 6.79 23.59 15.38
C GLU A 164 6.68 24.12 16.83
N ASN A 165 5.57 23.87 17.51
CA ASN A 165 5.39 24.25 18.90
C ASN A 165 6.09 23.32 19.90
N PHE A 166 6.67 22.21 19.44
CA PHE A 166 7.27 21.16 20.27
C PHE A 166 8.69 20.79 19.82
N LEU A 167 9.35 21.64 19.03
CA LEU A 167 10.68 21.33 18.46
C LEU A 167 11.81 21.25 19.48
N ASP A 168 11.60 21.82 20.67
CA ASP A 168 12.48 21.66 21.82
C ASP A 168 12.56 20.20 22.32
N GLU A 169 11.58 19.35 21.93
CA GLU A 169 11.59 17.94 22.25
C GLU A 169 12.23 17.06 21.17
N ALA A 170 12.66 17.62 20.05
CA ALA A 170 13.26 16.85 18.95
C ALA A 170 14.47 16.02 19.41
N GLU A 171 15.31 16.57 20.30
CA GLU A 171 16.46 15.87 20.90
C GLU A 171 16.06 14.70 21.80
N SER A 172 14.79 14.60 22.21
CA SER A 172 14.28 13.50 23.04
C SER A 172 13.85 12.29 22.22
N VAL A 173 13.65 12.44 20.90
CA VAL A 173 13.34 11.33 20.01
C VAL A 173 14.53 10.38 19.93
N ARG A 174 14.32 9.10 20.24
CA ARG A 174 15.36 8.06 20.23
C ARG A 174 15.13 6.96 19.21
N CYS A 175 13.98 6.97 18.55
CA CYS A 175 13.64 6.01 17.51
C CYS A 175 13.81 6.62 16.12
N PRO A 176 13.95 5.81 15.07
CA PRO A 176 13.82 6.27 13.70
C PRO A 176 12.52 7.05 13.51
N ILE A 177 12.57 8.16 12.77
CA ILE A 177 11.40 9.00 12.52
C ILE A 177 11.34 9.44 11.05
N MET A 178 10.14 9.36 10.45
CA MET A 178 9.92 9.73 9.07
C MET A 178 8.84 10.81 8.93
N PHE A 179 9.09 11.79 8.07
CA PHE A 179 8.18 12.89 7.81
C PHE A 179 7.75 12.92 6.34
N HIS A 180 6.43 13.05 6.10
CA HIS A 180 5.83 13.24 4.79
C HIS A 180 5.13 14.58 4.71
N PHE A 181 5.52 15.44 3.79
CA PHE A 181 4.97 16.79 3.62
C PHE A 181 4.40 16.99 2.22
N GLY A 182 3.26 17.65 2.11
CA GLY A 182 2.79 18.21 0.84
C GLY A 182 3.59 19.47 0.47
N GLY A 183 4.02 19.59 -0.78
CA GLY A 183 4.74 20.79 -1.27
C GLY A 183 3.87 22.03 -1.29
N LYS A 184 2.57 21.87 -1.57
CA LYS A 184 1.54 22.93 -1.60
C LYS A 184 0.67 22.95 -0.33
N ASP A 185 1.15 22.37 0.77
CA ASP A 185 0.42 22.32 2.03
C ASP A 185 0.47 23.66 2.77
N GLY A 186 -0.66 24.39 2.78
CA GLY A 186 -0.78 25.66 3.50
C GLY A 186 -0.87 25.50 5.03
N ALA A 187 -1.16 24.30 5.56
CA ALA A 187 -1.20 24.04 7.00
C ALA A 187 0.19 23.72 7.58
N VAL A 188 1.14 23.28 6.71
CA VAL A 188 2.55 23.06 7.05
C VAL A 188 3.42 23.77 5.99
N PRO A 189 3.51 25.11 6.05
CA PRO A 189 4.21 25.90 5.04
C PRO A 189 5.72 25.63 5.00
N PRO A 190 6.43 26.08 3.97
CA PRO A 190 7.87 25.86 3.83
C PRO A 190 8.69 26.20 5.08
N GLU A 191 8.38 27.32 5.71
CA GLU A 191 9.08 27.81 6.92
C GLU A 191 8.93 26.83 8.09
N SER A 192 7.73 26.25 8.27
CA SER A 192 7.50 25.22 9.31
C SER A 192 8.28 23.94 9.00
N ARG A 193 8.29 23.52 7.72
CA ARG A 193 9.06 22.33 7.29
C ARG A 193 10.56 22.49 7.52
N GLU A 194 11.11 23.67 7.20
CA GLU A 194 12.54 23.96 7.43
C GLU A 194 12.89 23.99 8.92
N LYS A 195 12.03 24.56 9.78
CA LYS A 195 12.22 24.52 11.24
C LYS A 195 12.22 23.08 11.77
N ILE A 196 11.28 22.25 11.31
CA ILE A 196 11.21 20.83 11.68
C ILE A 196 12.49 20.12 11.22
N ARG A 197 12.91 20.29 9.97
CA ARG A 197 14.15 19.69 9.45
C ARG A 197 15.38 20.11 10.26
N ALA A 198 15.50 21.39 10.58
CA ALA A 198 16.62 21.92 11.35
C ALA A 198 16.71 21.34 12.77
N ALA A 199 15.57 21.09 13.41
CA ALA A 199 15.52 20.49 14.74
C ALA A 199 16.04 19.04 14.78
N PHE A 200 16.06 18.36 13.63
CA PHE A 200 16.55 16.98 13.50
C PHE A 200 17.93 16.86 12.83
N ASN A 201 18.68 17.96 12.68
CA ASN A 201 19.98 17.92 11.99
C ASN A 201 21.02 16.96 12.66
N SER A 202 20.87 16.68 13.95
CA SER A 202 21.71 15.74 14.69
C SER A 202 21.12 14.34 14.84
N HIS A 203 19.98 14.06 14.20
CA HIS A 203 19.29 12.77 14.31
C HIS A 203 19.52 11.95 13.04
N ASP A 204 20.45 11.00 13.09
CA ASP A 204 20.89 10.22 11.92
C ASP A 204 19.82 9.37 11.26
N GLU A 205 18.76 9.02 11.97
CA GLU A 205 17.64 8.19 11.49
C GLU A 205 16.35 9.00 11.26
N ALA A 206 16.47 10.31 10.95
CA ALA A 206 15.33 11.16 10.56
C ALA A 206 15.25 11.28 9.03
N GLU A 207 14.11 10.89 8.47
CA GLU A 207 13.86 10.94 7.04
C GLU A 207 12.79 11.99 6.69
N PHE A 208 13.00 12.75 5.60
CA PHE A 208 12.11 13.84 5.19
C PHE A 208 11.77 13.73 3.71
N TYR A 209 10.48 13.69 3.41
CA TYR A 209 9.97 13.63 2.05
C TYR A 209 8.97 14.76 1.79
N VAL A 210 9.17 15.48 0.68
CA VAL A 210 8.27 16.53 0.22
C VAL A 210 7.71 16.14 -1.15
N TYR A 211 6.38 16.12 -1.26
CA TYR A 211 5.66 15.79 -2.49
C TYR A 211 5.22 17.10 -3.16
N GLY A 212 5.91 17.52 -4.21
CA GLY A 212 5.91 18.87 -4.76
C GLY A 212 4.53 19.48 -5.04
N ASP A 213 3.62 18.71 -5.65
CA ASP A 213 2.28 19.18 -6.03
C ASP A 213 1.19 18.83 -5.02
N ALA A 214 1.47 17.99 -4.05
CA ALA A 214 0.50 17.54 -3.05
C ALA A 214 0.15 18.64 -2.04
N GLY A 215 -1.12 18.73 -1.68
CA GLY A 215 -1.65 19.61 -0.63
C GLY A 215 -1.72 18.95 0.74
N HIS A 216 -2.38 19.64 1.70
CA HIS A 216 -2.67 19.05 3.01
C HIS A 216 -3.59 17.85 2.89
N ALA A 217 -3.32 16.79 3.65
CA ALA A 217 -4.08 15.53 3.66
C ALA A 217 -4.07 14.78 2.30
N PHE A 218 -3.02 14.91 1.51
CA PHE A 218 -2.85 14.24 0.21
C PHE A 218 -3.01 12.71 0.28
N ASN A 219 -2.85 12.11 1.45
CA ASN A 219 -2.99 10.66 1.66
C ASN A 219 -4.44 10.21 1.92
N ASN A 220 -5.38 11.13 2.10
CA ASN A 220 -6.76 10.81 2.45
C ASN A 220 -7.62 10.68 1.18
N ASP A 221 -7.93 9.44 0.79
CA ASP A 221 -8.69 9.08 -0.42
C ASP A 221 -10.18 9.50 -0.42
N ARG A 222 -10.65 10.08 0.68
CA ARG A 222 -12.01 10.62 0.81
C ARG A 222 -12.08 12.15 0.68
N ARG A 223 -10.95 12.80 0.39
CA ARG A 223 -10.84 14.26 0.28
C ARG A 223 -10.44 14.69 -1.12
N GLU A 224 -10.87 15.89 -1.52
CA GLU A 224 -10.48 16.50 -2.81
C GLU A 224 -8.97 16.73 -2.93
N SER A 225 -8.27 16.88 -1.80
CA SER A 225 -6.80 17.03 -1.77
C SER A 225 -6.04 15.72 -1.95
N TYR A 226 -6.73 14.60 -2.18
CA TYR A 226 -6.08 13.31 -2.44
C TYR A 226 -5.21 13.36 -3.68
N ASP A 227 -3.95 13.01 -3.51
CA ASP A 227 -3.00 12.83 -4.61
C ASP A 227 -2.58 11.36 -4.63
N PRO A 228 -3.11 10.55 -5.57
CA PRO A 228 -2.87 9.11 -5.59
C PRO A 228 -1.41 8.75 -5.78
N PHE A 229 -0.64 9.54 -6.55
CA PHE A 229 0.78 9.29 -6.76
C PHE A 229 1.59 9.59 -5.49
N ALA A 230 1.38 10.76 -4.88
CA ALA A 230 2.05 11.12 -3.63
C ALA A 230 1.69 10.16 -2.49
N ALA A 231 0.40 9.79 -2.37
CA ALA A 231 -0.09 8.85 -1.36
C ALA A 231 0.55 7.46 -1.50
N GLN A 232 0.61 6.92 -2.73
CA GLN A 232 1.23 5.63 -3.00
C GLN A 232 2.73 5.65 -2.68
N LEU A 233 3.44 6.68 -3.12
CA LEU A 233 4.88 6.81 -2.88
C LEU A 233 5.19 6.99 -1.38
N ALA A 234 4.39 7.79 -0.66
CA ALA A 234 4.51 7.95 0.78
C ALA A 234 4.25 6.63 1.53
N ARG A 235 3.22 5.88 1.11
CA ARG A 235 2.90 4.56 1.68
C ARG A 235 4.04 3.57 1.48
N SER A 236 4.58 3.46 0.27
CA SER A 236 5.69 2.55 -0.05
C SER A 236 6.92 2.86 0.82
N ARG A 237 7.28 4.15 0.98
CA ARG A 237 8.36 4.59 1.86
C ARG A 237 8.08 4.23 3.33
N SER A 238 6.86 4.48 3.80
CA SER A 238 6.43 4.12 5.15
C SER A 238 6.51 2.62 5.41
N ILE A 239 6.12 1.78 4.44
CA ILE A 239 6.23 0.32 4.53
C ILE A 239 7.70 -0.09 4.66
N GLY A 240 8.58 0.43 3.81
CA GLY A 240 10.02 0.14 3.87
C GLY A 240 10.64 0.52 5.20
N PHE A 241 10.30 1.72 5.69
CA PHE A 241 10.77 2.25 6.97
C PHE A 241 10.29 1.38 8.16
N LEU A 242 8.99 1.08 8.23
CA LEU A 242 8.45 0.25 9.32
C LEU A 242 8.98 -1.18 9.27
N ARG A 243 9.14 -1.78 8.09
CA ARG A 243 9.75 -3.11 7.94
C ARG A 243 11.20 -3.13 8.41
N GLY A 244 11.94 -2.06 8.16
CA GLY A 244 13.30 -1.89 8.67
C GLY A 244 13.36 -1.81 10.20
N ALA A 245 12.50 -1.00 10.79
CA ALA A 245 12.49 -0.70 12.23
C ALA A 245 11.78 -1.79 13.07
N LEU A 246 10.60 -2.26 12.63
CA LEU A 246 9.71 -3.14 13.40
C LEU A 246 9.62 -4.57 12.87
N GLY A 247 9.82 -4.79 11.55
CA GLY A 247 9.33 -5.97 10.83
C GLY A 247 7.84 -5.80 10.46
N PRO A 248 7.13 -6.88 10.05
CA PRO A 248 7.72 -8.13 9.58
C PRO A 248 8.48 -7.93 8.25
N ARG A 249 9.45 -8.79 7.98
CA ARG A 249 10.19 -8.79 6.71
C ARG A 249 9.66 -9.91 5.82
N TYR A 250 9.39 -9.58 4.55
CA TYR A 250 8.94 -10.52 3.54
C TYR A 250 9.95 -10.57 2.40
N ASP A 251 10.27 -11.77 1.93
CA ASP A 251 11.03 -11.96 0.69
C ASP A 251 10.04 -11.91 -0.50
N LEU A 252 9.80 -10.69 -1.01
CA LEU A 252 8.85 -10.49 -2.10
C LEU A 252 9.29 -11.19 -3.39
N SER A 253 10.61 -11.39 -3.58
CA SER A 253 11.11 -12.15 -4.72
C SER A 253 10.70 -13.62 -4.62
N ALA A 254 10.89 -14.25 -3.46
CA ALA A 254 10.49 -15.63 -3.24
C ALA A 254 8.96 -15.82 -3.29
N LEU A 255 8.20 -14.83 -2.81
CA LEU A 255 6.72 -14.86 -2.91
C LEU A 255 6.25 -14.81 -4.37
N TRP A 256 6.88 -13.96 -5.19
CA TRP A 256 6.61 -13.87 -6.62
C TRP A 256 7.01 -15.16 -7.34
N ASP A 257 8.19 -15.71 -7.05
CA ASP A 257 8.63 -16.99 -7.64
C ASP A 257 7.68 -18.14 -7.29
N ASN A 258 7.17 -18.17 -6.06
CA ASN A 258 6.17 -19.16 -5.67
C ASN A 258 4.86 -18.99 -6.45
N HIS A 259 4.37 -17.76 -6.62
CA HIS A 259 3.14 -17.48 -7.37
C HIS A 259 3.27 -17.93 -8.82
N THR A 260 4.32 -17.50 -9.52
CA THR A 260 4.57 -17.89 -10.92
C THR A 260 4.79 -19.39 -11.08
N ALA A 261 5.38 -20.07 -10.08
CA ALA A 261 5.48 -21.53 -10.09
C ALA A 261 4.11 -22.22 -10.04
N GLN A 262 3.14 -21.65 -9.29
CA GLN A 262 1.78 -22.21 -9.28
C GLN A 262 1.10 -22.02 -10.65
N GLU A 263 1.30 -20.88 -11.30
CA GLU A 263 0.72 -20.58 -12.61
C GLU A 263 1.32 -21.44 -13.74
N PHE A 264 2.64 -21.49 -13.85
CA PHE A 264 3.33 -22.03 -15.03
C PHE A 264 3.82 -23.47 -14.85
N ASN A 265 4.27 -23.84 -13.65
CA ASN A 265 4.85 -25.16 -13.39
C ASN A 265 3.80 -26.15 -12.88
N ASN A 266 3.13 -25.79 -11.77
CA ASN A 266 2.16 -26.65 -11.12
C ASN A 266 0.78 -26.58 -11.77
N ARG A 267 0.46 -25.45 -12.40
CA ARG A 267 -0.83 -25.16 -13.06
C ARG A 267 -2.00 -25.33 -12.08
N ASP A 268 -1.83 -24.82 -10.86
CA ASP A 268 -2.75 -24.96 -9.74
C ASP A 268 -3.48 -23.64 -9.47
N VAL A 269 -4.75 -23.56 -9.87
CA VAL A 269 -5.60 -22.39 -9.69
C VAL A 269 -5.80 -22.04 -8.21
N ASP A 270 -6.03 -23.06 -7.37
CA ASP A 270 -6.30 -22.83 -5.93
C ASP A 270 -5.06 -22.29 -5.21
N ALA A 271 -3.88 -22.83 -5.52
CA ALA A 271 -2.62 -22.36 -4.97
C ALA A 271 -2.25 -20.95 -5.49
N THR A 272 -2.52 -20.65 -6.77
CA THR A 272 -2.37 -19.32 -7.36
C THR A 272 -3.23 -18.30 -6.60
N MET A 273 -4.54 -18.57 -6.49
CA MET A 273 -5.48 -17.71 -5.76
C MET A 273 -5.14 -17.56 -4.27
N ALA A 274 -4.64 -18.61 -3.63
CA ALA A 274 -4.23 -18.56 -2.22
C ALA A 274 -3.04 -17.63 -1.95
N SER A 275 -2.23 -17.30 -2.96
CA SER A 275 -1.11 -16.36 -2.85
C SER A 275 -1.52 -14.89 -3.03
N MET A 276 -2.79 -14.62 -3.35
CA MET A 276 -3.34 -13.30 -3.62
C MET A 276 -4.25 -12.80 -2.48
N THR A 277 -4.48 -11.49 -2.42
CA THR A 277 -5.55 -10.91 -1.56
C THR A 277 -6.92 -11.18 -2.17
N THR A 278 -7.98 -11.12 -1.34
CA THR A 278 -9.35 -11.38 -1.82
C THR A 278 -9.90 -10.31 -2.76
N ASP A 279 -9.34 -9.10 -2.72
CA ASP A 279 -9.66 -7.96 -3.56
C ASP A 279 -8.57 -7.70 -4.63
N ALA A 280 -7.72 -8.70 -4.90
CA ALA A 280 -6.65 -8.58 -5.88
C ALA A 280 -7.20 -8.33 -7.29
N TYR A 281 -6.34 -7.76 -8.16
CA TYR A 281 -6.67 -7.63 -9.57
C TYR A 281 -5.45 -7.88 -10.47
N VAL A 282 -5.72 -8.40 -11.65
CA VAL A 282 -4.72 -8.62 -12.71
C VAL A 282 -5.14 -7.85 -13.96
N ASN A 283 -4.20 -7.17 -14.56
CA ASN A 283 -4.41 -6.42 -15.79
C ASN A 283 -3.31 -6.73 -16.82
N HIS A 284 -3.63 -7.48 -17.84
CA HIS A 284 -2.82 -7.64 -19.04
C HIS A 284 -3.05 -6.43 -19.95
N VAL A 285 -2.18 -5.42 -19.81
CA VAL A 285 -2.40 -4.09 -20.38
C VAL A 285 -2.63 -4.07 -21.90
N PRO A 286 -1.90 -4.84 -22.73
CA PRO A 286 -2.10 -4.80 -24.19
C PRO A 286 -3.45 -5.34 -24.66
N THR A 287 -4.09 -6.23 -23.91
CA THR A 287 -5.34 -6.90 -24.27
C THR A 287 -6.51 -6.57 -23.34
N MET A 288 -6.24 -5.88 -22.22
CA MET A 288 -7.23 -5.56 -21.19
C MET A 288 -7.93 -6.80 -20.61
N THR A 289 -7.19 -7.92 -20.53
CA THR A 289 -7.64 -9.17 -19.92
C THR A 289 -7.16 -9.28 -18.47
N GLY A 290 -7.76 -10.17 -17.71
CA GLY A 290 -7.55 -10.34 -16.27
C GLY A 290 -8.88 -10.31 -15.53
N GLY A 291 -8.92 -9.75 -14.32
CA GLY A 291 -10.14 -9.63 -13.52
C GLY A 291 -9.92 -8.84 -12.24
N TYR A 292 -11.00 -8.52 -11.54
CA TYR A 292 -11.03 -7.79 -10.28
C TYR A 292 -11.72 -8.63 -9.20
N GLY A 293 -11.04 -8.78 -8.05
CA GLY A 293 -11.56 -9.54 -6.92
C GLY A 293 -11.53 -11.05 -7.14
N PHE A 294 -11.84 -11.78 -6.05
CA PHE A 294 -11.64 -13.23 -6.01
C PHE A 294 -12.39 -13.99 -7.11
N GLU A 295 -13.66 -13.69 -7.35
CA GLU A 295 -14.51 -14.46 -8.26
C GLU A 295 -14.09 -14.30 -9.73
N GLU A 296 -13.82 -13.04 -10.17
CA GLU A 296 -13.40 -12.79 -11.55
C GLU A 296 -12.01 -13.35 -11.81
N LEU A 297 -11.08 -13.18 -10.86
CA LEU A 297 -9.71 -13.71 -10.98
C LEU A 297 -9.71 -15.23 -10.99
N ARG A 298 -10.46 -15.89 -10.10
CA ARG A 298 -10.57 -17.34 -10.12
C ARG A 298 -11.06 -17.85 -11.47
N ARG A 299 -12.12 -17.23 -12.01
CA ARG A 299 -12.64 -17.56 -13.34
C ARG A 299 -11.60 -17.33 -14.43
N PHE A 300 -10.85 -16.22 -14.35
CA PHE A 300 -9.79 -15.91 -15.30
C PHE A 300 -8.71 -17.00 -15.28
N TYR A 301 -8.19 -17.35 -14.13
CA TYR A 301 -7.15 -18.39 -14.00
C TYR A 301 -7.64 -19.79 -14.41
N ASP A 302 -8.87 -20.14 -14.07
CA ASP A 302 -9.45 -21.47 -14.31
C ASP A 302 -9.85 -21.71 -15.77
N ILE A 303 -10.27 -20.66 -16.49
CA ILE A 303 -10.81 -20.80 -17.85
C ILE A 303 -9.88 -20.19 -18.90
N HIS A 304 -9.32 -19.01 -18.63
CA HIS A 304 -8.69 -18.17 -19.64
C HIS A 304 -7.17 -18.14 -19.58
N PHE A 305 -6.56 -18.50 -18.45
CA PHE A 305 -5.12 -18.39 -18.28
C PHE A 305 -4.43 -19.77 -18.20
N ILE A 306 -4.58 -20.50 -17.10
CA ILE A 306 -3.83 -21.75 -16.85
C ILE A 306 -4.07 -22.83 -17.94
N PRO A 307 -5.32 -23.14 -18.32
CA PRO A 307 -5.58 -24.16 -19.34
C PRO A 307 -5.25 -23.68 -20.77
N ARG A 308 -4.99 -22.38 -20.96
CA ARG A 308 -4.65 -21.79 -22.25
C ARG A 308 -3.15 -21.60 -22.46
N LEU A 309 -2.33 -22.05 -21.52
CA LEU A 309 -0.87 -22.03 -21.66
C LEU A 309 -0.40 -23.21 -22.53
N PRO A 310 0.33 -22.98 -23.65
CA PRO A 310 1.00 -24.04 -24.41
C PRO A 310 1.88 -24.91 -23.52
N ALA A 311 2.07 -26.16 -23.89
CA ALA A 311 2.80 -27.12 -23.05
C ALA A 311 4.29 -26.75 -22.86
N ASP A 312 4.88 -26.04 -23.82
CA ASP A 312 6.27 -25.59 -23.83
C ASP A 312 6.46 -24.16 -23.31
N THR A 313 5.40 -23.57 -22.72
CA THR A 313 5.49 -22.23 -22.14
C THR A 313 6.57 -22.18 -21.08
N ARG A 314 7.44 -21.16 -21.17
CA ARG A 314 8.51 -20.91 -20.20
C ARG A 314 8.77 -19.43 -20.03
N ILE A 315 9.16 -19.08 -18.84
CA ILE A 315 9.65 -17.74 -18.50
C ILE A 315 11.17 -17.78 -18.44
N VAL A 316 11.83 -16.83 -19.11
CA VAL A 316 13.29 -16.65 -19.05
C VAL A 316 13.53 -15.31 -18.34
N PRO A 317 14.05 -15.29 -17.09
CA PRO A 317 14.29 -14.06 -16.36
C PRO A 317 15.40 -13.23 -17.01
N ILE A 318 15.23 -11.91 -17.02
CA ILE A 318 16.22 -10.94 -17.50
C ILE A 318 16.72 -10.09 -16.33
N SER A 319 15.81 -9.37 -15.64
CA SER A 319 16.16 -8.55 -14.50
C SER A 319 15.00 -8.44 -13.52
N ARG A 320 15.31 -8.19 -12.24
CA ARG A 320 14.29 -7.99 -11.22
C ARG A 320 14.67 -6.86 -10.29
N THR A 321 13.75 -5.93 -10.03
CA THR A 321 13.85 -4.91 -9.01
C THR A 321 12.86 -5.20 -7.89
N VAL A 322 13.34 -5.23 -6.64
CA VAL A 322 12.51 -5.48 -5.46
C VAL A 322 12.47 -4.23 -4.62
N GLY A 323 11.28 -3.65 -4.48
CA GLY A 323 10.99 -2.52 -3.60
C GLY A 323 10.40 -2.97 -2.26
N PRO A 324 9.99 -2.03 -1.40
CA PRO A 324 9.39 -2.36 -0.11
C PRO A 324 8.07 -3.13 -0.20
N ASP A 325 7.24 -2.83 -1.20
CA ASP A 325 5.90 -3.38 -1.40
C ASP A 325 5.67 -3.87 -2.84
N ARG A 326 6.73 -3.91 -3.66
CA ARG A 326 6.58 -4.13 -5.11
C ARG A 326 7.76 -4.88 -5.70
N VAL A 327 7.46 -5.73 -6.68
CA VAL A 327 8.42 -6.35 -7.57
C VAL A 327 8.18 -5.83 -8.99
N VAL A 328 9.24 -5.46 -9.69
CA VAL A 328 9.23 -5.25 -11.13
C VAL A 328 10.11 -6.33 -11.74
N ASP A 329 9.53 -7.20 -12.54
CA ASP A 329 10.18 -8.37 -13.12
C ASP A 329 10.21 -8.25 -14.65
N GLU A 330 11.39 -8.20 -15.22
CA GLU A 330 11.62 -8.20 -16.65
C GLU A 330 12.00 -9.60 -17.12
N MET A 331 11.29 -10.13 -18.09
CA MET A 331 11.44 -11.51 -18.52
C MET A 331 11.13 -11.68 -20.00
N LEU A 332 11.45 -12.83 -20.56
CA LEU A 332 10.93 -13.27 -21.84
C LEU A 332 9.86 -14.33 -21.59
N PHE A 333 8.72 -14.15 -22.22
CA PHE A 333 7.66 -15.13 -22.29
C PHE A 333 7.80 -15.90 -23.62
N CYS A 334 8.04 -17.19 -23.52
CA CYS A 334 8.41 -18.04 -24.65
C CYS A 334 7.43 -19.21 -24.78
N PHE A 335 6.91 -19.45 -25.96
CA PHE A 335 5.97 -20.55 -26.23
C PHE A 335 5.86 -20.87 -27.73
N THR A 336 5.37 -22.06 -28.07
CA THR A 336 4.89 -22.39 -29.41
C THR A 336 3.36 -22.26 -29.44
N HIS A 337 2.80 -21.45 -30.34
CA HIS A 337 1.36 -21.15 -30.39
C HIS A 337 0.56 -22.37 -30.90
N THR A 338 0.35 -23.36 -30.03
CA THR A 338 -0.30 -24.64 -30.32
C THR A 338 -1.73 -24.75 -29.86
N CYS A 339 -2.21 -23.78 -29.04
CA CYS A 339 -3.58 -23.67 -28.56
C CYS A 339 -4.04 -22.24 -28.64
N GLU A 340 -5.34 -21.99 -28.43
CA GLU A 340 -5.88 -20.64 -28.24
C GLU A 340 -5.34 -20.02 -26.96
N ILE A 341 -4.75 -18.82 -27.06
CA ILE A 341 -4.26 -18.03 -25.92
C ILE A 341 -5.07 -16.73 -25.85
N ASP A 342 -6.29 -16.86 -25.35
CA ASP A 342 -7.30 -15.80 -25.41
C ASP A 342 -6.97 -14.58 -24.50
N PHE A 343 -6.08 -14.73 -23.52
CA PHE A 343 -5.60 -13.62 -22.71
C PHE A 343 -4.52 -12.76 -23.41
N MET A 344 -3.74 -13.32 -24.38
CA MET A 344 -2.69 -12.57 -25.09
C MET A 344 -3.05 -12.27 -26.55
N VAL A 345 -3.69 -13.22 -27.24
CA VAL A 345 -4.03 -13.13 -28.67
C VAL A 345 -5.46 -13.62 -28.94
N PRO A 346 -6.46 -12.94 -28.33
CA PRO A 346 -7.85 -13.36 -28.45
C PRO A 346 -8.31 -13.44 -29.90
N GLY A 347 -8.97 -14.55 -30.26
CA GLY A 347 -9.54 -14.78 -31.58
C GLY A 347 -8.53 -15.18 -32.66
N ILE A 348 -7.25 -15.39 -32.33
CA ILE A 348 -6.23 -15.87 -33.27
C ILE A 348 -6.09 -17.39 -33.11
N ALA A 349 -6.41 -18.09 -34.17
CA ALA A 349 -6.25 -19.55 -34.23
C ALA A 349 -4.77 -19.98 -34.10
N PRO A 350 -4.49 -21.14 -33.51
CA PRO A 350 -3.11 -21.64 -33.36
C PRO A 350 -2.32 -21.63 -34.67
N THR A 351 -1.18 -20.96 -34.67
CA THR A 351 -0.32 -20.80 -35.87
C THR A 351 0.80 -21.83 -35.95
N GLY A 352 1.07 -22.55 -34.86
CA GLY A 352 2.21 -23.47 -34.74
C GLY A 352 3.58 -22.77 -34.67
N LYS A 353 3.61 -21.42 -34.63
CA LYS A 353 4.88 -20.65 -34.61
C LYS A 353 5.41 -20.50 -33.20
N TYR A 354 6.74 -20.49 -33.07
CA TYR A 354 7.43 -20.20 -31.85
C TYR A 354 7.55 -18.69 -31.66
N VAL A 355 7.35 -18.23 -30.41
CA VAL A 355 7.36 -16.84 -30.01
C VAL A 355 8.28 -16.65 -28.80
N GLU A 356 9.07 -15.59 -28.82
CA GLU A 356 9.76 -15.02 -27.66
C GLU A 356 9.43 -13.53 -27.57
N VAL A 357 8.70 -13.12 -26.52
CA VAL A 357 8.31 -11.73 -26.36
C VAL A 357 8.80 -11.18 -25.04
N PRO A 358 9.44 -9.97 -25.02
CA PRO A 358 9.74 -9.25 -23.79
C PRO A 358 8.46 -8.93 -23.03
N LEU A 359 8.49 -9.18 -21.73
CA LEU A 359 7.38 -8.98 -20.83
C LEU A 359 7.88 -8.32 -19.54
N VAL A 360 7.12 -7.38 -19.03
CA VAL A 360 7.35 -6.75 -17.71
C VAL A 360 6.12 -6.96 -16.85
N ALA A 361 6.34 -7.55 -15.68
CA ALA A 361 5.34 -7.63 -14.60
C ALA A 361 5.65 -6.59 -13.53
N ILE A 362 4.65 -5.78 -13.16
CA ILE A 362 4.69 -4.88 -12.00
C ILE A 362 3.70 -5.42 -10.99
N VAL A 363 4.23 -5.94 -9.88
CA VAL A 363 3.48 -6.70 -8.87
C VAL A 363 3.52 -5.98 -7.55
N GLU A 364 2.36 -5.61 -7.01
CA GLU A 364 2.24 -4.98 -5.69
C GLU A 364 1.78 -5.99 -4.65
N PHE A 365 2.36 -5.90 -3.44
CA PHE A 365 2.09 -6.78 -2.33
C PHE A 365 1.46 -6.03 -1.14
N ARG A 366 0.53 -6.70 -0.47
CA ARG A 366 0.07 -6.36 0.88
C ARG A 366 0.50 -7.47 1.83
N GLY A 367 1.50 -7.18 2.68
CA GLY A 367 2.12 -8.22 3.49
C GLY A 367 2.82 -9.28 2.64
N ASP A 368 2.36 -10.51 2.79
CA ASP A 368 2.84 -11.70 2.06
C ASP A 368 1.95 -12.11 0.88
N LYS A 369 0.96 -11.29 0.51
CA LYS A 369 0.00 -11.57 -0.56
C LYS A 369 0.13 -10.58 -1.71
N ILE A 370 -0.05 -11.07 -2.93
CA ILE A 370 -0.14 -10.23 -4.12
C ILE A 370 -1.48 -9.50 -4.10
N TYR A 371 -1.41 -8.18 -4.27
CA TYR A 371 -2.58 -7.33 -4.41
C TYR A 371 -2.91 -7.03 -5.87
N ASN A 372 -1.89 -6.69 -6.67
CA ASN A 372 -2.14 -6.49 -8.09
C ASN A 372 -0.95 -6.90 -8.97
N GLU A 373 -1.28 -7.15 -10.23
CA GLU A 373 -0.33 -7.39 -11.30
C GLU A 373 -0.71 -6.54 -12.51
N HIS A 374 0.25 -5.75 -12.98
CA HIS A 374 0.17 -5.08 -14.28
C HIS A 374 1.20 -5.71 -15.21
N ILE A 375 0.71 -6.40 -16.24
CA ILE A 375 1.55 -7.15 -17.16
C ILE A 375 1.59 -6.43 -18.51
N TYR A 376 2.80 -6.15 -18.95
CA TYR A 376 3.08 -5.44 -20.21
C TYR A 376 3.91 -6.30 -21.15
N TRP A 377 3.58 -6.31 -22.42
CA TRP A 377 4.39 -6.90 -23.47
C TRP A 377 4.23 -6.13 -24.78
N ASP A 378 5.13 -6.39 -25.74
CA ASP A 378 5.04 -5.82 -27.08
C ASP A 378 4.09 -6.67 -27.95
N GLN A 379 2.84 -6.21 -28.04
CA GLN A 379 1.80 -6.90 -28.83
C GLN A 379 2.12 -6.90 -30.32
N ALA A 380 2.72 -5.83 -30.85
CA ALA A 380 3.06 -5.77 -32.28
C ALA A 380 4.15 -6.80 -32.63
N SER A 381 5.18 -6.91 -31.78
CA SER A 381 6.22 -7.94 -31.91
C SER A 381 5.63 -9.36 -31.88
N MET A 382 4.69 -9.62 -30.97
CA MET A 382 4.02 -10.93 -30.88
C MET A 382 3.22 -11.23 -32.14
N LEU A 383 2.38 -10.32 -32.62
CA LEU A 383 1.56 -10.49 -33.80
C LEU A 383 2.41 -10.68 -35.07
N LEU A 384 3.56 -10.02 -35.15
CA LEU A 384 4.53 -10.19 -36.22
C LEU A 384 5.14 -11.61 -36.21
N GLN A 385 5.58 -12.09 -35.05
CA GLN A 385 6.15 -13.42 -34.87
C GLN A 385 5.12 -14.50 -35.21
N LEU A 386 3.85 -14.30 -34.88
CA LEU A 386 2.75 -15.18 -35.26
C LEU A 386 2.40 -15.09 -36.74
N GLY A 387 2.89 -14.08 -37.49
CA GLY A 387 2.65 -13.87 -38.92
C GLY A 387 1.23 -13.44 -39.25
N VAL A 388 0.55 -12.79 -38.29
CA VAL A 388 -0.79 -12.21 -38.44
C VAL A 388 -0.74 -10.69 -38.63
N LEU A 389 0.44 -10.09 -38.49
CA LEU A 389 0.70 -8.68 -38.75
C LEU A 389 1.72 -8.55 -39.89
N ASP A 390 1.40 -7.74 -40.93
CA ASP A 390 2.35 -7.38 -41.99
C ASP A 390 3.22 -6.20 -41.48
N PRO A 391 4.57 -6.37 -41.46
CA PRO A 391 5.46 -5.30 -40.99
C PRO A 391 5.69 -4.18 -42.02
N GLN A 392 5.19 -4.30 -43.26
CA GLN A 392 5.48 -3.35 -44.31
C GLN A 392 5.08 -1.92 -43.93
N GLY A 393 6.07 -1.02 -43.85
CA GLY A 393 5.87 0.38 -43.52
C GLY A 393 5.64 0.65 -42.03
N LEU A 394 5.76 -0.35 -41.13
CA LEU A 394 5.63 -0.20 -39.70
C LEU A 394 7.01 -0.28 -39.01
N PRO A 395 7.32 0.60 -38.06
CA PRO A 395 8.57 0.58 -37.29
C PRO A 395 8.48 -0.48 -36.15
N ILE A 396 8.34 -1.75 -36.50
CA ILE A 396 8.18 -2.87 -35.53
C ILE A 396 9.28 -3.91 -35.74
N ALA A 397 9.64 -4.60 -34.66
CA ALA A 397 10.58 -5.70 -34.67
C ALA A 397 9.91 -6.96 -34.09
N GLY A 398 10.33 -8.14 -34.53
CA GLY A 398 9.84 -9.42 -34.05
C GLY A 398 10.74 -10.01 -32.95
N ILE A 399 11.19 -11.24 -33.20
CA ILE A 399 12.04 -11.98 -32.22
C ILE A 399 13.39 -11.31 -31.94
N GLU A 400 13.80 -10.36 -32.77
CA GLU A 400 15.01 -9.54 -32.55
C GLU A 400 14.98 -8.75 -31.24
N THR A 401 13.80 -8.33 -30.78
CA THR A 401 13.63 -7.66 -29.48
C THR A 401 14.12 -8.55 -28.33
N ALA A 402 13.67 -9.80 -28.29
CA ALA A 402 14.09 -10.78 -27.30
C ALA A 402 15.58 -11.14 -27.42
N LYS A 403 16.10 -11.27 -28.66
CA LYS A 403 17.54 -11.54 -28.91
C LYS A 403 18.40 -10.40 -28.34
N LYS A 404 18.00 -9.15 -28.56
CA LYS A 404 18.73 -7.98 -28.08
C LYS A 404 18.79 -7.92 -26.55
N LEU A 405 17.68 -8.21 -25.85
CA LEU A 405 17.65 -8.27 -24.40
C LEU A 405 18.55 -9.33 -23.79
N LYS A 406 18.70 -10.48 -24.46
CA LYS A 406 19.62 -11.55 -24.02
C LYS A 406 21.10 -11.20 -24.16
N GLN A 407 21.44 -10.15 -24.91
CA GLN A 407 22.83 -9.75 -25.19
C GLN A 407 23.33 -8.64 -24.27
N GLY A 408 22.44 -7.92 -23.59
CA GLY A 408 22.74 -6.85 -22.63
C GLY A 408 22.72 -7.33 -21.22
#